data_e1ce666032fd909b442c1328da720a0b
#
_entry.id   e1ce666032fd909b442c1328da720a0b
#
_cell.length_a   1.000
_cell.length_b   1.000
_cell.length_c   1.000
_cell.angle_alpha   90.00
_cell.angle_beta   90.00
_cell.angle_gamma   90.00
#
_symmetry.space_group_name_H-M   'P 1'
#
loop_
_entity.id
_entity.type
_entity.pdbx_description
1 polymer ?
#
loop_
_entity_poly.entity_id
_entity_poly.type
_entity_poly.pdbx_seq_one_letter_code
_entity_poly.pdbx_strand_id
1 'polypeptide(L)'
;MRLYGAIGPRVDGDYFAQELASLDRGDFDMIHIRMNSPGGNVFQGMSIVSAILSMNTPVCVHIDGIAASMAAVVAVAADRVCMMDFAKMMIHLSLIHI
;
A
#
# COMPACT_ATOMS: atom_id res chain seq x y z
N MET A 1 6.85 -3.40 -7.27
CA MET A 1 6.81 -1.96 -6.91
C MET A 1 7.24 -1.75 -5.47
N ARG A 2 7.69 -0.57 -5.13
CA ARG A 2 8.13 -0.24 -3.76
C ARG A 2 7.37 0.96 -3.23
N LEU A 3 6.80 0.82 -2.04
CA LEU A 3 6.18 1.91 -1.31
C LEU A 3 7.00 2.13 -0.04
N TYR A 4 8.03 2.95 -0.15
CA TYR A 4 8.99 3.22 0.92
C TYR A 4 8.93 4.69 1.30
N GLY A 5 8.71 4.95 2.58
CA GLY A 5 8.59 6.30 3.11
C GLY A 5 7.17 6.79 3.22
N ALA A 6 7.00 8.03 3.66
CA ALA A 6 5.68 8.61 3.93
C ALA A 6 4.90 8.86 2.63
N ILE A 7 3.64 8.48 2.64
CA ILE A 7 2.73 8.71 1.52
C ILE A 7 2.42 10.22 1.48
N GLY A 8 2.68 10.82 0.35
CA GLY A 8 2.58 12.27 0.16
C GLY A 8 3.96 12.91 0.09
N PRO A 9 4.67 13.05 1.23
CA PRO A 9 5.98 13.69 1.21
C PRO A 9 7.07 12.93 0.45
N ARG A 10 7.05 11.60 0.49
CA ARG A 10 8.08 10.77 -0.14
C ARG A 10 7.56 9.95 -1.29
N VAL A 11 6.32 9.49 -1.20
CA VAL A 11 5.69 8.69 -2.23
C VAL A 11 4.44 9.43 -2.68
N ASP A 12 4.42 9.84 -3.95
CA ASP A 12 3.21 10.40 -4.54
C ASP A 12 2.21 9.26 -4.71
N GLY A 13 1.20 9.25 -3.84
CA GLY A 13 0.22 8.16 -3.81
C GLY A 13 -0.64 8.09 -5.05
N ASP A 14 -0.98 9.24 -5.64
CA ASP A 14 -1.77 9.25 -6.86
C ASP A 14 -0.97 8.70 -8.03
N TYR A 15 0.30 9.07 -8.13
CA TYR A 15 1.18 8.53 -9.16
C TYR A 15 1.40 7.04 -8.97
N PHE A 16 1.62 6.61 -7.72
CA PHE A 16 1.78 5.20 -7.39
C PHE A 16 0.55 4.40 -7.84
N ALA A 17 -0.65 4.93 -7.54
CA ALA A 17 -1.89 4.29 -7.92
C ALA A 17 -2.03 4.17 -9.44
N GLN A 18 -1.62 5.20 -10.19
CA GLN A 18 -1.65 5.16 -11.64
C GLN A 18 -0.69 4.13 -12.19
N GLU A 19 0.53 4.06 -11.66
CA GLU A 19 1.50 3.05 -12.09
C GLU A 19 1.01 1.65 -11.79
N LEU A 20 0.45 1.44 -10.60
CA LEU A 20 -0.10 0.15 -10.22
C LEU A 20 -1.19 -0.28 -11.18
N ALA A 21 -2.14 0.60 -11.44
CA ALA A 21 -3.24 0.31 -12.36
C ALA A 21 -2.75 0.01 -13.78
N SER A 22 -1.67 0.65 -14.20
CA SER A 22 -1.10 0.43 -15.54
C SER A 22 -0.54 -0.98 -15.71
N LEU A 23 -0.23 -1.67 -14.62
CA LEU A 23 0.28 -3.04 -14.67
C LEU A 23 -0.85 -4.08 -14.76
N ASP A 24 -2.10 -3.66 -14.64
CA ASP A 24 -3.26 -4.55 -14.66
C ASP A 24 -3.71 -4.80 -16.11
N ARG A 25 -2.81 -5.40 -16.90
CA ARG A 25 -3.03 -5.64 -18.33
C ARG A 25 -3.11 -7.12 -18.70
N GLY A 26 -3.07 -7.99 -17.67
CA GLY A 26 -3.09 -9.43 -17.91
C GLY A 26 -1.73 -10.03 -18.21
N ASP A 27 -0.65 -9.24 -18.10
CA ASP A 27 0.71 -9.71 -18.36
C ASP A 27 1.31 -10.45 -17.18
N PHE A 28 0.76 -10.26 -15.98
CA PHE A 28 1.32 -10.76 -14.74
C PHE A 28 0.31 -11.62 -13.99
N ASP A 29 0.79 -12.69 -13.36
CA ASP A 29 -0.05 -13.52 -12.49
C ASP A 29 -0.31 -12.84 -11.15
N MET A 30 0.63 -12.03 -10.69
CA MET A 30 0.53 -11.32 -9.42
C MET A 30 1.48 -10.13 -9.45
N ILE A 31 1.05 -9.04 -8.81
CA ILE A 31 1.88 -7.85 -8.65
C ILE A 31 2.31 -7.77 -7.19
N HIS A 32 3.60 -7.59 -6.97
CA HIS A 32 4.17 -7.50 -5.64
C HIS A 32 4.51 -6.06 -5.30
N ILE A 33 4.09 -5.62 -4.11
CA ILE A 33 4.43 -4.31 -3.57
C ILE A 33 5.28 -4.55 -2.33
N ARG A 34 6.52 -4.05 -2.35
CA ARG A 34 7.36 -4.02 -1.16
C ARG A 34 7.01 -2.76 -0.38
N MET A 35 6.77 -2.89 0.92
CA MET A 35 6.28 -1.78 1.72
C MET A 35 7.13 -1.56 2.97
N ASN A 36 7.47 -0.31 3.22
CA ASN A 36 8.10 0.14 4.45
C ASN A 36 7.72 1.61 4.63
N SER A 37 6.59 1.84 5.31
CA SER A 37 5.97 3.17 5.34
C SER A 37 5.30 3.45 6.68
N PRO A 38 5.50 4.66 7.24
CA PRO A 38 4.78 5.07 8.45
C PRO A 38 3.36 5.56 8.18
N GLY A 39 2.93 5.56 6.91
CA GLY A 39 1.66 6.12 6.52
C GLY A 39 1.80 7.46 5.86
N GLY A 40 0.82 8.33 6.02
CA GLY A 40 0.87 9.68 5.47
C GLY A 40 -0.50 10.18 5.04
N ASN A 41 -0.54 10.83 3.87
CA ASN A 41 -1.73 11.49 3.36
C ASN A 41 -2.85 10.48 3.10
N VAL A 42 -4.00 10.72 3.73
CA VAL A 42 -5.15 9.81 3.65
C VAL A 42 -5.72 9.75 2.24
N PHE A 43 -5.85 10.90 1.58
CA PHE A 43 -6.45 10.94 0.24
C PHE A 43 -5.60 10.18 -0.77
N GLN A 44 -4.29 10.40 -0.72
CA GLN A 44 -3.37 9.68 -1.61
C GLN A 44 -3.32 8.19 -1.29
N GLY A 45 -3.37 7.84 -0.01
CA GLY A 45 -3.46 6.44 0.40
C GLY A 45 -4.72 5.78 -0.11
N MET A 46 -5.85 6.48 -0.05
CA MET A 46 -7.11 5.94 -0.56
C MET A 46 -7.09 5.77 -2.08
N SER A 47 -6.33 6.58 -2.81
CA SER A 47 -6.14 6.37 -4.25
C SER A 47 -5.47 5.02 -4.50
N ILE A 48 -4.48 4.67 -3.68
CA ILE A 48 -3.80 3.37 -3.81
C ILE A 48 -4.75 2.22 -3.46
N VAL A 49 -5.51 2.38 -2.38
CA VAL A 49 -6.52 1.37 -1.98
C VAL A 49 -7.52 1.13 -3.10
N SER A 50 -8.02 2.22 -3.68
CA SER A 50 -8.99 2.14 -4.77
C SER A 50 -8.42 1.42 -5.98
N ALA A 51 -7.16 1.69 -6.32
CA ALA A 51 -6.50 1.00 -7.41
C ALA A 51 -6.40 -0.50 -7.13
N ILE A 52 -5.98 -0.89 -5.94
CA ILE A 52 -5.85 -2.30 -5.57
C ILE A 52 -7.19 -3.01 -5.68
N LEU A 53 -8.25 -2.41 -5.11
CA LEU A 53 -9.56 -3.03 -5.10
C LEU A 53 -10.20 -3.13 -6.48
N SER A 54 -9.77 -2.29 -7.41
CA SER A 54 -10.32 -2.27 -8.78
C SER A 54 -9.58 -3.19 -9.73
N MET A 55 -8.46 -3.76 -9.31
CA MET A 55 -7.61 -4.55 -10.21
C MET A 55 -8.12 -5.97 -10.36
N ASN A 56 -7.92 -6.52 -11.57
CA ASN A 56 -8.16 -7.93 -11.84
C ASN A 56 -6.94 -8.79 -11.47
N THR A 57 -5.74 -8.22 -11.60
CA THR A 57 -4.52 -8.92 -11.23
C THR A 57 -4.36 -8.92 -9.71
N PRO A 58 -4.12 -10.07 -9.07
CA PRO A 58 -3.91 -10.12 -7.61
C PRO A 58 -2.71 -9.32 -7.18
N VAL A 59 -2.81 -8.70 -6.00
CA VAL A 59 -1.74 -7.89 -5.41
C VAL A 59 -1.30 -8.52 -4.10
N CYS A 60 0.01 -8.67 -3.94
CA CYS A 60 0.63 -9.14 -2.72
C CYS A 60 1.51 -8.04 -2.14
N VAL A 61 1.25 -7.64 -0.90
CA VAL A 61 2.07 -6.64 -0.20
C VAL A 61 3.04 -7.36 0.71
N HIS A 62 4.33 -7.02 0.60
CA HIS A 62 5.39 -7.53 1.46
C HIS A 62 5.82 -6.41 2.39
N ILE A 63 5.58 -6.57 3.70
CA ILE A 63 5.97 -5.58 4.68
C ILE A 63 7.41 -5.86 5.12
N ASP A 64 8.32 -4.99 4.68
CA ASP A 64 9.76 -5.18 4.90
C ASP A 64 10.22 -4.62 6.25
N GLY A 65 9.52 -3.65 6.79
CA GLY A 65 9.83 -3.08 8.09
C GLY A 65 8.57 -2.70 8.81
N ILE A 66 7.94 -1.61 8.41
CA ILE A 66 6.72 -1.14 9.06
C ILE A 66 5.64 -0.81 8.02
N ALA A 67 4.40 -1.07 8.39
CA ALA A 67 3.23 -0.54 7.70
C ALA A 67 2.33 0.03 8.78
N ALA A 68 2.33 1.34 8.92
CA ALA A 68 1.59 2.01 9.97
C ALA A 68 0.56 2.97 9.39
N SER A 69 -0.53 3.17 10.13
CA SER A 69 -1.55 4.15 9.78
C SER A 69 -2.10 3.88 8.38
N MET A 70 -2.06 4.86 7.48
CA MET A 70 -2.60 4.71 6.12
C MET A 70 -1.89 3.61 5.32
N ALA A 71 -0.60 3.37 5.59
CA ALA A 71 0.13 2.28 4.94
C ALA A 71 -0.43 0.90 5.32
N ALA A 72 -0.86 0.74 6.57
CA ALA A 72 -1.50 -0.49 7.01
C ALA A 72 -2.83 -0.70 6.29
N VAL A 73 -3.60 0.37 6.08
CA VAL A 73 -4.86 0.30 5.34
C VAL A 73 -4.61 -0.14 3.90
N VAL A 74 -3.59 0.41 3.26
CA VAL A 74 -3.19 0.00 1.91
C VAL A 74 -2.83 -1.50 1.90
N ALA A 75 -2.05 -1.93 2.87
CA ALA A 75 -1.62 -3.33 2.93
C ALA A 75 -2.80 -4.30 3.05
N VAL A 76 -3.78 -3.99 3.93
CA VAL A 76 -4.92 -4.91 4.12
C VAL A 76 -5.88 -4.89 2.94
N ALA A 77 -5.79 -3.93 2.05
CA ALA A 77 -6.58 -3.93 0.82
C ALA A 77 -6.07 -4.95 -0.20
N ALA A 78 -4.83 -5.40 -0.06
CA ALA A 78 -4.23 -6.36 -0.98
C ALA A 78 -4.85 -7.75 -0.81
N ASP A 79 -4.72 -8.58 -1.85
CA ASP A 79 -5.20 -9.96 -1.80
C ASP A 79 -4.39 -10.80 -0.83
N ARG A 80 -3.12 -10.45 -0.63
CA ARG A 80 -2.22 -11.19 0.23
C ARG A 80 -1.23 -10.24 0.89
N VAL A 81 -0.93 -10.50 2.16
CA VAL A 81 0.06 -9.74 2.92
C VAL A 81 1.10 -10.70 3.50
N CYS A 82 2.37 -10.42 3.22
CA CYS A 82 3.50 -11.17 3.77
C CYS A 82 4.33 -10.24 4.64
N MET A 83 4.67 -10.66 5.85
CA MET A 83 5.45 -9.84 6.77
C MET A 83 6.78 -10.53 7.08
N MET A 84 7.86 -9.73 7.10
CA MET A 84 9.14 -10.21 7.62
C MET A 84 9.02 -10.44 9.12
N ASP A 85 9.85 -11.31 9.68
CA ASP A 85 9.76 -11.69 11.10
C ASP A 85 9.81 -10.50 12.05
N PHE A 86 10.59 -9.48 11.69
CA PHE A 86 10.75 -8.27 12.50
C PHE A 86 9.81 -7.14 12.09
N ALA A 87 8.99 -7.35 11.06
CA ALA A 87 8.12 -6.30 10.54
C ALA A 87 6.92 -6.09 11.45
N LYS A 88 6.34 -4.88 11.37
CA LYS A 88 5.17 -4.50 12.17
C LYS A 88 4.11 -3.87 11.29
N MET A 89 2.86 -4.14 11.64
CA MET A 89 1.71 -3.47 11.05
C MET A 89 0.92 -2.81 12.17
N MET A 90 0.67 -1.50 12.04
CA MET A 90 0.03 -0.72 13.09
C MET A 90 -1.09 0.16 12.51
N ILE A 91 -2.26 0.09 13.14
CA ILE A 91 -3.38 0.97 12.82
C ILE A 91 -3.61 1.86 14.03
N HIS A 92 -3.49 3.18 13.83
CA HIS A 92 -3.65 4.14 14.90
C HIS A 92 -5.10 4.61 15.00
N LEU A 93 -5.73 4.28 16.12
CA LEU A 93 -7.09 4.75 16.38
C LEU A 93 -7.13 6.25 16.63
N SER A 94 -6.03 6.81 17.07
CA SER A 94 -5.94 8.25 17.33
C SER A 94 -6.26 9.11 16.10
N LEU A 95 -6.10 8.58 14.91
CA LEU A 95 -6.47 9.29 13.69
C LEU A 95 -7.97 9.53 13.59
N ILE A 96 -8.75 8.74 14.29
CA ILE A 96 -10.20 8.86 14.28
C ILE A 96 -10.66 10.08 15.04
N HIS A 97 -9.83 10.58 15.94
CA HIS A 97 -10.17 11.73 16.78
C HIS A 97 -10.00 13.07 16.05
N ILE A 98 -9.48 13.04 14.90
CA ILE A 98 -9.30 14.25 14.09
C ILE A 98 -10.57 14.56 13.29
#